data_c18ff7459695640bbe6362cb7e437765
#
_entry.id   c18ff7459695640bbe6362cb7e437765
#
_cell.length_a   1.000
_cell.length_b   1.000
_cell.length_c   1.000
_cell.angle_alpha   90.00
_cell.angle_beta   90.00
_cell.angle_gamma   90.00
#
_symmetry.space_group_name_H-M   'P 1'
#
loop_
_entity.id
_entity.type
_entity.pdbx_description
1 polymer ?
#
loop_
_entity_poly.entity_id
_entity_poly.type
_entity_poly.pdbx_seq_one_letter_code
_entity_poly.pdbx_strand_id
1 'polypeptide(L)'
;MKIAVTGSAGTIGAPLCADLARDHDVVRIDLRDADVILDVQDLDGLTRAFANCDVVIHLAGVVAVDASWAEVHGPNMNGTYNAFEAARRAGVTRVIFASSNHAVGMHEAINVPDVYEPKFGMIVRTDGPFRPDSLYGVWKAFGEVLGSYYSDTHHMKVACIRIGSITKEDDPRHPSVAESSGWLGLTDAQKFKRYAATWMSQRDFARLVRAILAKPVPYAVVYGVGDNANRFWDLEPGRAIFGFWPEDGVDADGSLHRAAPAEGRTR
;
A
#
# COMPACT_ATOMS: atom_id res chain seq x y z
N MET A 1 -7.88 14.26 -13.44
CA MET A 1 -8.78 13.14 -13.10
C MET A 1 -9.48 13.45 -11.80
N LYS A 2 -10.67 12.89 -11.61
CA LYS A 2 -11.34 12.89 -10.31
C LYS A 2 -11.05 11.56 -9.61
N ILE A 3 -10.45 11.60 -8.43
CA ILE A 3 -9.91 10.44 -7.72
C ILE A 3 -10.56 10.34 -6.34
N ALA A 4 -11.28 9.26 -6.07
CA ALA A 4 -11.76 8.98 -4.73
C ALA A 4 -10.69 8.21 -3.92
N VAL A 5 -10.41 8.66 -2.70
CA VAL A 5 -9.45 8.03 -1.80
C VAL A 5 -10.14 7.68 -0.49
N THR A 6 -10.31 6.39 -0.21
CA THR A 6 -10.79 5.92 1.10
C THR A 6 -9.62 5.73 2.05
N GLY A 7 -9.81 5.96 3.34
CA GLY A 7 -8.69 5.98 4.30
C GLY A 7 -7.82 7.24 4.16
N SER A 8 -8.42 8.33 3.69
CA SER A 8 -7.74 9.56 3.30
C SER A 8 -7.13 10.36 4.46
N ALA A 9 -7.57 10.14 5.70
CA ALA A 9 -7.02 10.78 6.88
C ALA A 9 -5.90 9.95 7.57
N GLY A 10 -5.60 8.75 7.04
CA GLY A 10 -4.58 7.86 7.58
C GLY A 10 -3.15 8.29 7.26
N THR A 11 -2.17 7.55 7.83
CA THR A 11 -0.73 7.79 7.64
C THR A 11 -0.30 7.84 6.17
N ILE A 12 -0.91 7.00 5.32
CA ILE A 12 -0.62 6.96 3.88
C ILE A 12 -1.54 7.90 3.12
N GLY A 13 -2.82 7.96 3.51
CA GLY A 13 -3.85 8.68 2.77
C GLY A 13 -3.66 10.19 2.79
N ALA A 14 -3.32 10.77 3.95
CA ALA A 14 -3.20 12.22 4.08
C ALA A 14 -2.08 12.81 3.19
N PRO A 15 -0.83 12.32 3.24
CA PRO A 15 0.21 12.83 2.35
C PRO A 15 -0.05 12.50 0.87
N LEU A 16 -0.63 11.34 0.55
CA LEU A 16 -1.01 11.00 -0.82
C LEU A 16 -2.07 11.97 -1.37
N CYS A 17 -3.13 12.26 -0.60
CA CYS A 17 -4.16 13.21 -1.02
C CYS A 17 -3.58 14.61 -1.24
N ALA A 18 -2.67 15.06 -0.36
CA ALA A 18 -2.01 16.35 -0.51
C ALA A 18 -1.14 16.42 -1.77
N ASP A 19 -0.45 15.31 -2.13
CA ASP A 19 0.32 15.25 -3.35
C ASP A 19 -0.58 15.25 -4.59
N LEU A 20 -1.60 14.37 -4.64
CA LEU A 20 -2.50 14.24 -5.79
C LEU A 20 -3.33 15.51 -6.04
N ALA A 21 -3.71 16.24 -5.01
CA ALA A 21 -4.49 17.48 -5.11
C ALA A 21 -3.77 18.62 -5.85
N ARG A 22 -2.48 18.48 -6.15
CA ARG A 22 -1.73 19.48 -6.94
C ARG A 22 -2.20 19.57 -8.39
N ASP A 23 -2.75 18.49 -8.95
CA ASP A 23 -3.10 18.37 -10.36
C ASP A 23 -4.32 17.49 -10.63
N HIS A 24 -4.98 16.99 -9.58
CA HIS A 24 -6.18 16.15 -9.68
C HIS A 24 -7.28 16.68 -8.74
N ASP A 25 -8.53 16.37 -9.06
CA ASP A 25 -9.68 16.57 -8.17
C ASP A 25 -9.77 15.36 -7.22
N VAL A 26 -9.48 15.55 -5.94
CA VAL A 26 -9.42 14.46 -4.95
C VAL A 26 -10.64 14.52 -4.05
N VAL A 27 -11.42 13.44 -4.03
CA VAL A 27 -12.52 13.22 -3.07
C VAL A 27 -12.00 12.39 -1.91
N ARG A 28 -11.79 13.02 -0.77
CA ARG A 28 -11.28 12.36 0.45
C ARG A 28 -12.43 11.72 1.20
N ILE A 29 -12.31 10.43 1.51
CA ILE A 29 -13.34 9.63 2.19
C ILE A 29 -12.70 8.94 3.40
N ASP A 30 -13.24 9.19 4.59
CA ASP A 30 -12.76 8.57 5.84
C ASP A 30 -13.85 8.67 6.91
N LEU A 31 -13.63 8.06 8.07
CA LEU A 31 -14.50 8.19 9.25
C LEU A 31 -14.40 9.58 9.92
N ARG A 32 -13.37 10.36 9.57
CA ARG A 32 -13.08 11.71 10.10
C ARG A 32 -12.18 12.48 9.14
N ASP A 33 -12.09 13.79 9.32
CA ASP A 33 -11.13 14.70 8.66
C ASP A 33 -11.09 14.54 7.12
N ALA A 34 -12.26 14.33 6.50
CA ALA A 34 -12.41 14.06 5.07
C ALA A 34 -13.54 14.90 4.47
N ASP A 35 -13.63 14.96 3.15
CA ASP A 35 -14.70 15.66 2.43
C ASP A 35 -16.03 14.90 2.53
N VAL A 36 -15.95 13.58 2.59
CA VAL A 36 -17.07 12.67 2.81
C VAL A 36 -16.78 11.82 4.04
N ILE A 37 -17.53 12.05 5.11
CA ILE A 37 -17.46 11.23 6.34
C ILE A 37 -18.30 10.00 6.13
N LEU A 38 -17.65 8.83 5.97
CA LEU A 38 -18.33 7.60 5.56
C LEU A 38 -17.57 6.36 6.04
N ASP A 39 -18.32 5.36 6.54
CA ASP A 39 -17.78 4.02 6.78
C ASP A 39 -17.76 3.22 5.48
N VAL A 40 -16.63 2.55 5.19
CA VAL A 40 -16.50 1.68 4.02
C VAL A 40 -17.45 0.48 4.05
N GLN A 41 -18.10 0.21 5.15
CA GLN A 41 -19.15 -0.80 5.26
C GLN A 41 -20.48 -0.35 4.65
N ASP A 42 -20.69 0.95 4.38
CA ASP A 42 -21.86 1.49 3.69
C ASP A 42 -21.64 1.45 2.17
N LEU A 43 -22.07 0.35 1.55
CA LEU A 43 -21.95 0.14 0.10
C LEU A 43 -22.68 1.22 -0.73
N ASP A 44 -23.87 1.61 -0.31
CA ASP A 44 -24.66 2.61 -1.06
C ASP A 44 -24.07 4.01 -0.88
N GLY A 45 -23.56 4.32 0.30
CA GLY A 45 -22.79 5.53 0.57
C GLY A 45 -21.53 5.63 -0.30
N LEU A 46 -20.74 4.56 -0.37
CA LEU A 46 -19.57 4.49 -1.25
C LEU A 46 -19.95 4.64 -2.72
N THR A 47 -21.05 4.01 -3.17
CA THR A 47 -21.51 4.12 -4.56
C THR A 47 -21.83 5.58 -4.91
N ARG A 48 -22.50 6.31 -4.01
CA ARG A 48 -22.76 7.75 -4.20
C ARG A 48 -21.48 8.58 -4.18
N ALA A 49 -20.56 8.28 -3.25
CA ALA A 49 -19.30 9.01 -3.11
C ALA A 49 -18.36 8.82 -4.31
N PHE A 50 -18.42 7.67 -4.99
CA PHE A 50 -17.62 7.37 -6.17
C PHE A 50 -18.23 7.89 -7.48
N ALA A 51 -19.42 8.48 -7.45
CA ALA A 51 -20.09 9.00 -8.64
C ALA A 51 -19.20 10.02 -9.38
N ASN A 52 -19.06 9.82 -10.70
CA ASN A 52 -18.22 10.64 -11.59
C ASN A 52 -16.71 10.65 -11.24
N CYS A 53 -16.23 9.69 -10.47
CA CYS A 53 -14.79 9.50 -10.28
C CYS A 53 -14.21 8.66 -11.41
N ASP A 54 -12.96 8.96 -11.80
CA ASP A 54 -12.20 8.20 -12.80
C ASP A 54 -11.50 6.98 -12.17
N VAL A 55 -11.11 7.12 -10.88
CA VAL A 55 -10.31 6.14 -10.15
C VAL A 55 -10.74 6.10 -8.69
N VAL A 56 -10.72 4.90 -8.10
CA VAL A 56 -10.79 4.69 -6.65
C VAL A 56 -9.43 4.21 -6.15
N ILE A 57 -8.90 4.86 -5.12
CA ILE A 57 -7.73 4.40 -4.34
C ILE A 57 -8.25 3.94 -2.98
N HIS A 58 -8.19 2.64 -2.73
CA HIS A 58 -8.72 2.05 -1.50
C HIS A 58 -7.60 1.78 -0.50
N LEU A 59 -7.47 2.67 0.51
CA LEU A 59 -6.50 2.56 1.59
C LEU A 59 -7.15 2.22 2.94
N ALA A 60 -8.48 2.39 3.06
CA ALA A 60 -9.20 2.21 4.32
C ALA A 60 -9.12 0.77 4.83
N GLY A 61 -8.99 0.64 6.15
CA GLY A 61 -9.00 -0.63 6.86
C GLY A 61 -8.25 -0.55 8.19
N VAL A 62 -8.51 -1.52 9.07
CA VAL A 62 -7.79 -1.68 10.34
C VAL A 62 -6.42 -2.28 10.05
N VAL A 63 -5.36 -1.55 10.39
CA VAL A 63 -3.97 -1.96 10.15
C VAL A 63 -3.37 -2.45 11.46
N ALA A 64 -3.64 -3.72 11.81
CA ALA A 64 -3.08 -4.36 12.98
C ALA A 64 -2.85 -5.85 12.69
N VAL A 65 -1.61 -6.31 12.84
CA VAL A 65 -1.20 -7.71 12.54
C VAL A 65 -1.78 -8.69 13.55
N ASP A 66 -2.04 -8.22 14.76
CA ASP A 66 -2.62 -8.95 15.89
C ASP A 66 -4.14 -8.76 16.02
N ALA A 67 -4.78 -8.08 15.07
CA ALA A 67 -6.22 -7.88 15.08
C ALA A 67 -6.99 -9.19 15.01
N SER A 68 -8.03 -9.28 15.83
CA SER A 68 -8.96 -10.40 15.84
C SER A 68 -9.84 -10.44 14.58
N TRP A 69 -10.48 -11.59 14.34
CA TRP A 69 -11.46 -11.72 13.26
C TRP A 69 -12.59 -10.68 13.36
N ALA A 70 -13.10 -10.42 14.57
CA ALA A 70 -14.17 -9.47 14.79
C ALA A 70 -13.78 -8.03 14.35
N GLU A 71 -12.52 -7.66 14.57
CA GLU A 71 -12.00 -6.34 14.20
C GLU A 71 -11.77 -6.17 12.69
N VAL A 72 -11.33 -7.23 12.01
CA VAL A 72 -10.98 -7.15 10.57
C VAL A 72 -12.14 -7.49 9.63
N HIS A 73 -13.09 -8.33 10.05
CA HIS A 73 -14.13 -8.83 9.15
C HIS A 73 -15.01 -7.70 8.56
N GLY A 74 -15.55 -6.84 9.38
CA GLY A 74 -16.39 -5.73 8.93
C GLY A 74 -15.62 -4.71 8.07
N PRO A 75 -14.72 -3.92 8.66
CA PRO A 75 -14.05 -2.82 7.95
C PRO A 75 -13.12 -3.31 6.84
N ASN A 76 -12.47 -4.46 7.03
CA ASN A 76 -11.46 -4.92 6.08
C ASN A 76 -12.05 -5.82 4.98
N MET A 77 -12.71 -6.93 5.34
CA MET A 77 -13.23 -7.87 4.34
C MET A 77 -14.44 -7.28 3.61
N ASN A 78 -15.48 -6.88 4.36
CA ASN A 78 -16.68 -6.30 3.76
C ASN A 78 -16.38 -4.92 3.14
N GLY A 79 -15.56 -4.08 3.82
CA GLY A 79 -15.17 -2.77 3.30
C GLY A 79 -14.43 -2.86 1.97
N THR A 80 -13.52 -3.83 1.81
CA THR A 80 -12.83 -4.05 0.53
C THR A 80 -13.78 -4.52 -0.56
N TYR A 81 -14.65 -5.49 -0.25
CA TYR A 81 -15.70 -5.90 -1.21
C TYR A 81 -16.56 -4.70 -1.63
N ASN A 82 -17.03 -3.92 -0.67
CA ASN A 82 -17.84 -2.74 -0.93
C ASN A 82 -17.13 -1.71 -1.79
N ALA A 83 -15.83 -1.48 -1.57
CA ALA A 83 -15.06 -0.53 -2.38
C ALA A 83 -15.00 -0.95 -3.86
N PHE A 84 -14.73 -2.24 -4.15
CA PHE A 84 -14.76 -2.75 -5.51
C PHE A 84 -16.15 -2.72 -6.12
N GLU A 85 -17.17 -3.19 -5.38
CA GLU A 85 -18.54 -3.24 -5.87
C GLU A 85 -19.15 -1.84 -6.05
N ALA A 86 -18.88 -0.91 -5.14
CA ALA A 86 -19.30 0.48 -5.27
C ALA A 86 -18.66 1.15 -6.49
N ALA A 87 -17.36 0.92 -6.72
CA ALA A 87 -16.67 1.42 -7.91
C ALA A 87 -17.35 0.90 -9.19
N ARG A 88 -17.63 -0.41 -9.26
CA ARG A 88 -18.37 -1.02 -10.39
C ARG A 88 -19.75 -0.40 -10.58
N ARG A 89 -20.54 -0.25 -9.50
CA ARG A 89 -21.91 0.34 -9.56
C ARG A 89 -21.88 1.80 -9.99
N ALA A 90 -20.87 2.55 -9.56
CA ALA A 90 -20.69 3.95 -9.94
C ALA A 90 -20.10 4.15 -11.35
N GLY A 91 -19.78 3.06 -12.06
CA GLY A 91 -19.16 3.11 -13.38
C GLY A 91 -17.66 3.45 -13.36
N VAL A 92 -17.00 3.41 -12.19
CA VAL A 92 -15.56 3.60 -12.09
C VAL A 92 -14.87 2.32 -12.57
N THR A 93 -13.95 2.48 -13.52
CA THR A 93 -13.27 1.35 -14.17
C THR A 93 -11.85 1.12 -13.71
N ARG A 94 -11.37 1.88 -12.71
CA ARG A 94 -9.98 1.81 -12.24
C ARG A 94 -9.94 1.80 -10.72
N VAL A 95 -9.26 0.79 -10.15
CA VAL A 95 -9.04 0.67 -8.69
C VAL A 95 -7.56 0.46 -8.40
N ILE A 96 -7.03 1.23 -7.46
CA ILE A 96 -5.74 0.98 -6.83
C ILE A 96 -6.01 0.47 -5.41
N PHE A 97 -5.61 -0.75 -5.12
CA PHE A 97 -5.80 -1.38 -3.82
C PHE A 97 -4.51 -1.38 -3.01
N ALA A 98 -4.58 -0.84 -1.80
CA ALA A 98 -3.49 -0.95 -0.83
C ALA A 98 -3.43 -2.37 -0.26
N SER A 99 -2.69 -3.25 -0.93
CA SER A 99 -2.28 -4.53 -0.38
C SER A 99 -1.12 -4.35 0.62
N SER A 100 -0.51 -5.41 1.07
CA SER A 100 0.57 -5.38 2.04
C SER A 100 1.56 -6.52 1.79
N ASN A 101 2.81 -6.32 2.20
CA ASN A 101 3.79 -7.40 2.33
C ASN A 101 3.29 -8.54 3.23
N HIS A 102 2.36 -8.27 4.17
CA HIS A 102 1.73 -9.28 5.03
C HIS A 102 0.88 -10.31 4.26
N ALA A 103 0.44 -10.03 3.02
CA ALA A 103 -0.20 -11.05 2.16
C ALA A 103 0.72 -12.25 1.87
N VAL A 104 2.02 -12.06 2.00
CA VAL A 104 3.08 -13.07 1.84
C VAL A 104 4.07 -13.04 3.03
N GLY A 105 3.66 -12.49 4.16
CA GLY A 105 4.50 -12.17 5.31
C GLY A 105 5.16 -13.37 5.99
N MET A 106 4.63 -14.61 5.79
CA MET A 106 5.30 -15.81 6.31
C MET A 106 6.69 -16.03 5.72
N HIS A 107 7.00 -15.47 4.55
CA HIS A 107 8.37 -15.50 4.04
C HIS A 107 9.33 -14.71 4.92
N GLU A 108 8.88 -13.59 5.48
CA GLU A 108 9.62 -12.85 6.50
C GLU A 108 9.62 -13.60 7.84
N ALA A 109 8.44 -13.95 8.35
CA ALA A 109 8.24 -14.45 9.69
C ALA A 109 9.07 -15.71 10.06
N ILE A 110 9.24 -16.64 9.11
CA ILE A 110 10.01 -17.88 9.34
C ILE A 110 11.52 -17.69 9.17
N ASN A 111 11.98 -16.54 8.67
CA ASN A 111 13.38 -16.27 8.37
C ASN A 111 13.97 -15.12 9.21
N VAL A 112 13.21 -14.60 10.17
CA VAL A 112 13.73 -13.58 11.09
C VAL A 112 14.72 -14.20 12.09
N PRO A 113 15.76 -13.45 12.51
CA PRO A 113 16.12 -12.10 12.04
C PRO A 113 17.01 -12.09 10.80
N ASP A 114 17.42 -13.24 10.30
CA ASP A 114 18.47 -13.42 9.29
C ASP A 114 18.09 -12.80 7.93
N VAL A 115 16.78 -12.73 7.63
CA VAL A 115 16.27 -12.12 6.40
C VAL A 115 16.64 -10.66 6.21
N TYR A 116 16.98 -9.96 7.30
CA TYR A 116 17.43 -8.55 7.25
C TYR A 116 18.94 -8.39 7.02
N GLU A 117 19.68 -9.49 6.93
CA GLU A 117 21.10 -9.45 6.67
C GLU A 117 21.39 -9.54 5.17
N PRO A 118 22.33 -8.73 4.63
CA PRO A 118 22.60 -8.65 3.18
C PRO A 118 22.95 -10.01 2.55
N LYS A 119 23.53 -10.90 3.33
CA LYS A 119 24.00 -12.21 2.87
C LYS A 119 22.87 -13.25 2.73
N PHE A 120 21.68 -12.97 3.22
CA PHE A 120 20.58 -13.94 3.18
C PHE A 120 20.08 -14.19 1.75
N GLY A 121 20.08 -13.16 0.90
CA GLY A 121 19.89 -13.26 -0.55
C GLY A 121 18.51 -13.69 -1.00
N MET A 122 17.50 -13.72 -0.11
CA MET A 122 16.13 -14.04 -0.49
C MET A 122 15.48 -12.90 -1.28
N ILE A 123 14.73 -13.24 -2.34
CA ILE A 123 13.85 -12.31 -3.05
C ILE A 123 12.46 -12.91 -3.12
N VAL A 124 11.48 -12.22 -2.53
CA VAL A 124 10.07 -12.62 -2.57
C VAL A 124 9.39 -11.96 -3.76
N ARG A 125 8.95 -12.78 -4.69
CA ARG A 125 8.34 -12.36 -5.96
C ARG A 125 6.83 -12.11 -5.82
N THR A 126 6.26 -11.34 -6.73
CA THR A 126 4.81 -11.07 -6.74
C THR A 126 3.99 -12.24 -7.30
N ASP A 127 4.60 -13.11 -8.12
CA ASP A 127 3.98 -14.26 -8.76
C ASP A 127 4.01 -15.55 -7.92
N GLY A 128 4.56 -15.49 -6.70
CA GLY A 128 4.55 -16.61 -5.76
C GLY A 128 3.20 -16.80 -5.05
N PRO A 129 2.99 -17.95 -4.37
CA PRO A 129 1.76 -18.21 -3.64
C PRO A 129 1.57 -17.23 -2.47
N PHE A 130 0.31 -16.93 -2.14
CA PHE A 130 0.00 -16.24 -0.90
C PHE A 130 0.48 -17.05 0.31
N ARG A 131 1.11 -16.37 1.26
CA ARG A 131 1.56 -16.91 2.54
C ARG A 131 1.35 -15.85 3.64
N PRO A 132 0.09 -15.55 3.98
CA PRO A 132 -0.21 -14.53 4.97
C PRO A 132 0.27 -14.96 6.36
N ASP A 133 0.72 -14.00 7.15
CA ASP A 133 1.24 -14.17 8.51
C ASP A 133 0.23 -13.82 9.61
N SER A 134 -0.93 -13.33 9.22
CA SER A 134 -1.95 -12.77 10.12
C SER A 134 -3.31 -12.71 9.44
N LEU A 135 -4.39 -12.48 10.20
CA LEU A 135 -5.72 -12.19 9.62
C LEU A 135 -5.71 -10.91 8.79
N TYR A 136 -4.88 -9.93 9.17
CA TYR A 136 -4.60 -8.75 8.35
C TYR A 136 -4.00 -9.14 6.99
N GLY A 137 -3.00 -10.02 6.96
CA GLY A 137 -2.41 -10.56 5.74
C GLY A 137 -3.40 -11.35 4.89
N VAL A 138 -4.28 -12.16 5.51
CA VAL A 138 -5.38 -12.87 4.82
C VAL A 138 -6.31 -11.89 4.13
N TRP A 139 -6.70 -10.79 4.80
CA TRP A 139 -7.50 -9.75 4.15
C TRP A 139 -6.80 -9.15 2.94
N LYS A 140 -5.50 -8.84 3.05
CA LYS A 140 -4.76 -8.25 1.92
C LYS A 140 -4.69 -9.22 0.74
N ALA A 141 -4.47 -10.52 0.98
CA ALA A 141 -4.55 -11.56 -0.04
C ALA A 141 -5.96 -11.66 -0.66
N PHE A 142 -7.01 -11.61 0.16
CA PHE A 142 -8.41 -11.56 -0.32
C PHE A 142 -8.63 -10.38 -1.27
N GLY A 143 -8.15 -9.18 -0.92
CA GLY A 143 -8.31 -7.99 -1.76
C GLY A 143 -7.60 -8.11 -3.12
N GLU A 144 -6.42 -8.75 -3.17
CA GLU A 144 -5.72 -9.03 -4.44
C GLU A 144 -6.52 -10.03 -5.30
N VAL A 145 -7.01 -11.13 -4.72
CA VAL A 145 -7.83 -12.12 -5.43
C VAL A 145 -9.15 -11.49 -5.92
N LEU A 146 -9.78 -10.67 -5.07
CA LEU A 146 -10.98 -9.94 -5.45
C LEU A 146 -10.71 -8.97 -6.60
N GLY A 147 -9.58 -8.26 -6.56
CA GLY A 147 -9.15 -7.37 -7.65
C GLY A 147 -8.96 -8.08 -8.97
N SER A 148 -8.35 -9.28 -8.96
CA SER A 148 -8.23 -10.14 -10.15
C SER A 148 -9.62 -10.52 -10.69
N TYR A 149 -10.54 -10.95 -9.82
CA TYR A 149 -11.91 -11.27 -10.20
C TYR A 149 -12.63 -10.08 -10.88
N TYR A 150 -12.54 -8.87 -10.30
CA TYR A 150 -13.15 -7.68 -10.91
C TYR A 150 -12.48 -7.28 -12.22
N SER A 151 -11.17 -7.51 -12.36
CA SER A 151 -10.48 -7.30 -13.63
C SER A 151 -10.97 -8.26 -14.71
N ASP A 152 -11.00 -9.54 -14.43
CA ASP A 152 -11.34 -10.58 -15.41
C ASP A 152 -12.83 -10.55 -15.78
N THR A 153 -13.72 -10.36 -14.79
CA THR A 153 -15.16 -10.47 -14.97
C THR A 153 -15.83 -9.15 -15.36
N HIS A 154 -15.31 -8.03 -14.85
CA HIS A 154 -15.92 -6.70 -15.06
C HIS A 154 -15.02 -5.74 -15.84
N HIS A 155 -13.89 -6.22 -16.37
CA HIS A 155 -12.94 -5.44 -17.18
C HIS A 155 -12.42 -4.18 -16.47
N MET A 156 -12.40 -4.21 -15.13
CA MET A 156 -11.82 -3.14 -14.34
C MET A 156 -10.29 -3.22 -14.41
N LYS A 157 -9.64 -2.07 -14.42
CA LYS A 157 -8.17 -1.97 -14.34
C LYS A 157 -7.77 -1.90 -12.89
N VAL A 158 -7.07 -2.90 -12.39
CA VAL A 158 -6.75 -3.03 -10.97
C VAL A 158 -5.24 -3.12 -10.75
N ALA A 159 -4.72 -2.26 -9.89
CA ALA A 159 -3.34 -2.38 -9.40
C ALA A 159 -3.35 -2.58 -7.88
N CYS A 160 -2.72 -3.66 -7.43
CA CYS A 160 -2.53 -3.97 -6.02
C CYS A 160 -1.09 -3.64 -5.62
N ILE A 161 -0.92 -2.81 -4.59
CA ILE A 161 0.39 -2.44 -4.07
C ILE A 161 0.63 -3.17 -2.76
N ARG A 162 1.55 -4.14 -2.74
CA ARG A 162 2.03 -4.77 -1.50
C ARG A 162 2.97 -3.79 -0.80
N ILE A 163 2.38 -2.95 0.05
CA ILE A 163 3.09 -1.90 0.77
C ILE A 163 3.94 -2.53 1.87
N GLY A 164 5.19 -2.09 1.98
CA GLY A 164 6.05 -2.38 3.11
C GLY A 164 5.74 -1.51 4.33
N SER A 165 6.74 -0.87 4.92
CA SER A 165 6.55 -0.03 6.10
C SER A 165 6.56 1.45 5.73
N ILE A 166 5.45 2.13 5.90
CA ILE A 166 5.34 3.60 5.81
C ILE A 166 5.08 4.14 7.21
N THR A 167 5.97 5.00 7.72
CA THR A 167 5.83 5.61 9.03
C THR A 167 5.26 7.02 8.91
N LYS A 168 4.67 7.52 10.00
CA LYS A 168 4.14 8.89 10.07
C LYS A 168 5.26 9.93 9.93
N GLU A 169 6.40 9.63 10.55
CA GLU A 169 7.61 10.47 10.56
C GLU A 169 8.39 10.39 9.24
N ASP A 170 7.98 9.47 8.35
CA ASP A 170 8.66 9.20 7.07
C ASP A 170 10.16 8.92 7.22
N ASP A 171 10.57 8.34 8.35
CA ASP A 171 11.95 7.94 8.64
C ASP A 171 11.97 6.58 9.35
N PRO A 172 12.56 5.53 8.75
CA PRO A 172 12.64 4.20 9.35
C PRO A 172 13.58 4.11 10.56
N ARG A 173 14.34 5.18 10.86
CA ARG A 173 15.24 5.30 11.99
C ARG A 173 14.64 6.04 13.17
N HIS A 174 13.39 6.56 13.01
CA HIS A 174 12.74 7.29 14.08
C HIS A 174 12.52 6.41 15.32
N PRO A 175 12.70 6.90 16.55
CA PRO A 175 12.55 6.10 17.78
C PRO A 175 11.22 5.37 17.92
N SER A 176 10.12 5.88 17.35
CA SER A 176 8.81 5.22 17.34
C SER A 176 8.80 3.83 16.69
N VAL A 177 9.81 3.51 15.88
CA VAL A 177 10.00 2.16 15.30
C VAL A 177 10.20 1.11 16.39
N ALA A 178 10.90 1.45 17.48
CA ALA A 178 11.07 0.55 18.62
C ALA A 178 9.76 0.23 19.35
N GLU A 179 8.77 1.15 19.27
CA GLU A 179 7.44 1.00 19.86
C GLU A 179 6.49 0.14 19.00
N SER A 180 6.91 -0.21 17.77
CA SER A 180 6.12 -1.03 16.86
C SER A 180 5.81 -2.41 17.47
N SER A 181 4.71 -3.02 16.99
CA SER A 181 4.23 -4.30 17.54
C SER A 181 5.31 -5.38 17.57
N GLY A 182 5.34 -6.15 18.65
CA GLY A 182 6.32 -7.21 18.86
C GLY A 182 5.93 -8.57 18.28
N TRP A 183 5.03 -8.65 17.29
CA TRP A 183 4.48 -9.92 16.77
C TRP A 183 5.55 -10.93 16.29
N LEU A 184 6.73 -10.47 15.88
CA LEU A 184 7.87 -11.33 15.52
C LEU A 184 8.84 -11.59 16.68
N GLY A 185 8.61 -11.03 17.86
CA GLY A 185 9.53 -11.16 19.00
C GLY A 185 10.89 -10.48 18.78
N LEU A 186 10.98 -9.50 17.89
CA LEU A 186 12.23 -8.80 17.54
C LEU A 186 12.67 -7.87 18.65
N THR A 187 13.98 -7.82 18.90
CA THR A 187 14.62 -6.76 19.69
C THR A 187 14.50 -5.41 18.98
N ASP A 188 14.69 -4.30 19.70
CA ASP A 188 14.62 -2.96 19.09
C ASP A 188 15.63 -2.80 17.93
N ALA A 189 16.85 -3.30 18.09
CA ALA A 189 17.85 -3.29 17.02
C ALA A 189 17.39 -4.08 15.77
N GLN A 190 16.69 -5.19 15.95
CA GLN A 190 16.14 -6.00 14.85
C GLN A 190 14.93 -5.32 14.23
N LYS A 191 14.11 -4.60 15.00
CA LYS A 191 13.02 -3.77 14.47
C LYS A 191 13.55 -2.67 13.55
N PHE A 192 14.61 -1.97 13.94
CA PHE A 192 15.26 -0.98 13.05
C PHE A 192 15.78 -1.62 11.76
N LYS A 193 16.41 -2.80 11.81
CA LYS A 193 16.83 -3.53 10.60
C LYS A 193 15.64 -3.91 9.72
N ARG A 194 14.55 -4.37 10.32
CA ARG A 194 13.31 -4.67 9.63
C ARG A 194 12.77 -3.44 8.89
N TYR A 195 12.63 -2.32 9.60
CA TYR A 195 12.13 -1.09 8.97
C TYR A 195 13.07 -0.60 7.88
N ALA A 196 14.38 -0.66 8.09
CA ALA A 196 15.36 -0.34 7.06
C ALA A 196 15.23 -1.23 5.80
N ALA A 197 14.84 -2.49 5.95
CA ALA A 197 14.65 -3.40 4.81
C ALA A 197 13.30 -3.24 4.11
N THR A 198 12.25 -2.82 4.85
CA THR A 198 10.86 -2.80 4.35
C THR A 198 10.32 -1.39 4.11
N TRP A 199 11.05 -0.34 4.44
CA TRP A 199 10.59 1.04 4.36
C TRP A 199 10.25 1.48 2.94
N MET A 200 9.22 2.31 2.84
CA MET A 200 8.80 3.05 1.67
C MET A 200 8.54 4.49 2.08
N SER A 201 9.18 5.46 1.45
CA SER A 201 8.89 6.86 1.74
C SER A 201 7.49 7.26 1.25
N GLN A 202 6.88 8.23 1.93
CA GLN A 202 5.60 8.81 1.51
C GLN A 202 5.70 9.42 0.10
N ARG A 203 6.85 10.02 -0.22
CA ARG A 203 7.12 10.60 -1.54
C ARG A 203 7.14 9.52 -2.63
N ASP A 204 7.89 8.44 -2.44
CA ASP A 204 7.98 7.37 -3.43
C ASP A 204 6.67 6.60 -3.55
N PHE A 205 5.89 6.48 -2.48
CA PHE A 205 4.55 5.93 -2.56
C PHE A 205 3.65 6.78 -3.48
N ALA A 206 3.67 8.10 -3.33
CA ALA A 206 2.93 8.99 -4.22
C ALA A 206 3.41 8.89 -5.67
N ARG A 207 4.72 8.78 -5.91
CA ARG A 207 5.30 8.56 -7.25
C ARG A 207 4.87 7.23 -7.86
N LEU A 208 4.83 6.16 -7.08
CA LEU A 208 4.33 4.85 -7.55
C LEU A 208 2.85 4.95 -7.94
N VAL A 209 2.02 5.58 -7.10
CA VAL A 209 0.60 5.79 -7.42
C VAL A 209 0.45 6.61 -8.72
N ARG A 210 1.22 7.68 -8.91
CA ARG A 210 1.22 8.48 -10.15
C ARG A 210 1.64 7.66 -11.37
N ALA A 211 2.65 6.80 -11.25
CA ALA A 211 3.07 5.90 -12.33
C ALA A 211 1.94 4.91 -12.72
N ILE A 212 1.22 4.36 -11.74
CA ILE A 212 0.05 3.51 -11.96
C ILE A 212 -1.10 4.29 -12.63
N LEU A 213 -1.35 5.52 -12.18
CA LEU A 213 -2.38 6.39 -12.78
C LEU A 213 -2.07 6.72 -14.25
N ALA A 214 -0.79 6.93 -14.58
CA ALA A 214 -0.35 7.25 -15.95
C ALA A 214 -0.42 6.03 -16.90
N LYS A 215 -0.26 4.80 -16.38
CA LYS A 215 -0.19 3.58 -17.20
C LYS A 215 -1.14 2.49 -16.67
N PRO A 216 -2.46 2.63 -16.85
CA PRO A 216 -3.41 1.64 -16.37
C PRO A 216 -3.29 0.32 -17.16
N VAL A 217 -3.21 -0.80 -16.42
CA VAL A 217 -3.15 -2.15 -16.96
C VAL A 217 -4.37 -2.97 -16.47
N PRO A 218 -4.75 -4.08 -17.11
CA PRO A 218 -5.87 -4.88 -16.65
C PRO A 218 -5.74 -5.29 -15.19
N TYR A 219 -4.64 -5.98 -14.84
CA TYR A 219 -4.34 -6.37 -13.46
C TYR A 219 -2.82 -6.37 -13.22
N ALA A 220 -2.41 -5.88 -12.07
CA ALA A 220 -1.01 -5.96 -11.64
C ALA A 220 -0.89 -6.03 -10.12
N VAL A 221 0.15 -6.73 -9.64
CA VAL A 221 0.61 -6.70 -8.25
C VAL A 221 2.06 -6.22 -8.24
N VAL A 222 2.35 -5.22 -7.42
CA VAL A 222 3.71 -4.66 -7.27
C VAL A 222 4.03 -4.46 -5.80
N TYR A 223 5.33 -4.42 -5.45
CA TYR A 223 5.75 -4.02 -4.12
C TYR A 223 5.93 -2.49 -4.04
N GLY A 224 5.42 -1.92 -2.95
CA GLY A 224 5.66 -0.54 -2.52
C GLY A 224 6.71 -0.54 -1.41
N VAL A 225 7.98 -0.66 -1.78
CA VAL A 225 9.16 -0.67 -0.90
C VAL A 225 10.22 0.25 -1.52
N GLY A 226 11.01 0.93 -0.70
CA GLY A 226 12.11 1.80 -1.13
C GLY A 226 13.29 1.04 -1.74
N ASP A 227 14.25 1.76 -2.32
CA ASP A 227 15.50 1.18 -2.82
C ASP A 227 16.47 0.84 -1.66
N ASN A 228 15.96 0.04 -0.73
CA ASN A 228 16.69 -0.33 0.47
C ASN A 228 17.72 -1.40 0.15
N ALA A 229 18.95 -1.24 0.64
CA ALA A 229 20.05 -2.16 0.37
C ALA A 229 19.76 -3.60 0.84
N ASN A 230 19.01 -3.75 1.94
CA ASN A 230 18.71 -5.05 2.55
C ASN A 230 17.25 -5.51 2.25
N ARG A 231 16.60 -4.93 1.22
CA ARG A 231 15.24 -5.37 0.84
C ARG A 231 15.27 -6.80 0.32
N PHE A 232 14.19 -7.51 0.59
CA PHE A 232 13.94 -8.87 0.08
C PHE A 232 12.64 -8.96 -0.74
N TRP A 233 12.09 -7.83 -1.13
CA TRP A 233 10.89 -7.71 -1.97
C TRP A 233 11.29 -7.33 -3.40
N ASP A 234 10.72 -8.05 -4.39
CA ASP A 234 11.05 -7.84 -5.80
C ASP A 234 10.44 -6.54 -6.36
N LEU A 235 11.26 -5.58 -6.74
CA LEU A 235 10.83 -4.30 -7.32
C LEU A 235 10.69 -4.33 -8.85
N GLU A 236 11.17 -5.39 -9.52
CA GLU A 236 11.15 -5.47 -10.99
C GLU A 236 9.75 -5.34 -11.61
N PRO A 237 8.66 -5.91 -11.02
CA PRO A 237 7.32 -5.69 -11.55
C PRO A 237 6.92 -4.21 -11.61
N GLY A 238 7.29 -3.40 -10.61
CA GLY A 238 7.05 -1.95 -10.61
C GLY A 238 7.74 -1.25 -11.77
N ARG A 239 9.01 -1.62 -12.03
CA ARG A 239 9.80 -1.08 -13.15
C ARG A 239 9.28 -1.54 -14.50
N ALA A 240 9.07 -2.83 -14.68
CA ALA A 240 8.67 -3.40 -15.96
C ALA A 240 7.26 -2.95 -16.39
N ILE A 241 6.31 -2.94 -15.45
CA ILE A 241 4.91 -2.63 -15.74
C ILE A 241 4.67 -1.13 -15.79
N PHE A 242 5.15 -0.37 -14.79
CA PHE A 242 4.81 1.05 -14.63
C PHE A 242 5.96 2.01 -14.90
N GLY A 243 7.17 1.50 -15.14
CA GLY A 243 8.37 2.35 -15.29
C GLY A 243 8.80 2.99 -13.97
N PHE A 244 8.34 2.45 -12.82
CA PHE A 244 8.63 3.00 -11.52
C PHE A 244 9.83 2.29 -10.88
N TRP A 245 10.75 3.09 -10.35
CA TRP A 245 11.78 2.68 -9.42
C TRP A 245 11.81 3.68 -8.26
N PRO A 246 11.91 3.22 -7.00
CA PRO A 246 12.03 4.13 -5.87
C PRO A 246 13.33 4.93 -5.95
N GLU A 247 13.27 6.17 -5.46
CA GLU A 247 14.42 7.09 -5.40
C GLU A 247 14.90 7.30 -3.97
N ASP A 248 14.11 6.86 -3.01
CA ASP A 248 14.45 6.89 -1.60
C ASP A 248 14.77 5.49 -1.10
N GLY A 249 15.72 5.38 -0.18
CA GLY A 249 16.06 4.09 0.41
C GLY A 249 16.96 4.21 1.63
N VAL A 250 17.31 3.05 2.17
CA VAL A 250 18.26 2.90 3.26
C VAL A 250 19.47 2.14 2.74
N ASP A 251 20.64 2.76 2.87
CA ASP A 251 21.91 2.17 2.47
C ASP A 251 22.37 1.07 3.45
N ALA A 252 23.38 0.29 3.05
CA ALA A 252 23.87 -0.83 3.85
C ALA A 252 24.46 -0.41 5.22
N ASP A 253 24.90 0.83 5.35
CA ASP A 253 25.37 1.43 6.61
C ASP A 253 24.26 2.02 7.49
N GLY A 254 23.00 1.93 7.02
CA GLY A 254 21.81 2.47 7.70
C GLY A 254 21.55 3.95 7.44
N SER A 255 22.34 4.60 6.59
CA SER A 255 22.05 5.98 6.17
C SER A 255 20.86 6.04 5.22
N LEU A 256 20.10 7.16 5.24
CA LEU A 256 19.06 7.41 4.26
C LEU A 256 19.65 8.10 3.04
N HIS A 257 19.38 7.57 1.86
CA HIS A 257 19.45 8.36 0.65
C HIS A 257 18.05 8.81 0.23
N ARG A 258 17.93 10.08 -0.14
CA ARG A 258 16.74 10.67 -0.74
C ARG A 258 17.16 11.45 -1.96
N ALA A 259 16.54 11.20 -3.08
CA ALA A 259 16.75 12.05 -4.24
C ALA A 259 16.35 13.49 -3.91
N ALA A 260 17.13 14.45 -4.38
CA ALA A 260 16.79 15.85 -4.24
C ALA A 260 15.38 16.10 -4.82
N PRO A 261 14.54 16.93 -4.16
CA PRO A 261 13.28 17.36 -4.76
C PRO A 261 13.55 17.84 -6.19
N ALA A 262 12.75 17.38 -7.16
CA ALA A 262 12.85 17.91 -8.51
C ALA A 262 12.57 19.42 -8.45
N GLU A 263 13.61 20.24 -8.39
CA GLU A 263 13.48 21.69 -8.52
C GLU A 263 12.80 21.97 -9.86
N GLY A 264 11.71 22.73 -9.79
CA GLY A 264 10.80 23.09 -10.84
C GLY A 264 11.38 23.00 -12.27
N ARG A 265 11.11 21.91 -12.96
CA ARG A 265 11.13 21.94 -14.41
C ARG A 265 9.83 22.59 -14.87
N THR A 266 9.82 23.93 -14.89
CA THR A 266 8.90 24.68 -15.73
C THR A 266 9.14 24.26 -17.18
N ARG A 267 8.15 23.60 -17.74
CA ARG A 267 7.96 23.54 -19.20
C ARG A 267 6.73 24.31 -19.59
#